data_8112229f829dbae79ac5f90b0e4be1f6
#
_entry.id   8112229f829dbae79ac5f90b0e4be1f6
#
_cell.length_a   1.000
_cell.length_b   1.000
_cell.length_c   1.000
_cell.angle_alpha   90.00
_cell.angle_beta   90.00
_cell.angle_gamma   90.00
#
_symmetry.space_group_name_H-M   'P 1'
#
loop_
_entity.id
_entity.type
_entity.pdbx_description
1 polymer ?
#
loop_
_entity_poly.entity_id
_entity_poly.type
_entity_poly.pdbx_seq_one_letter_code
_entity_poly.pdbx_strand_id
1 'polypeptide(L)'
;MFNGKLEFEGEYPNGKRNGKGKDYYDGILIYEGEYLNGKRHGKGKEYNYNGNLEYEGEYLNGQRHGKGKEYDKNEKLIFEGEYLNGQRNGKGKEYDDNGKLKFEGEYFYGIKWTGKGYDESNNIIYELKEGNGKVKEYNEDGILFFEGEYLNGKKNGKAKVYSYKVGKGKQKYYKLIDVCEEEYLNGEMILEESLE
;
A
#
# COMPACT_ATOMS: atom_id res chain seq x y z
N MET A 1 -11.54 24.27 -27.02
CA MET A 1 -10.20 24.60 -27.53
C MET A 1 -9.27 23.51 -27.03
N PHE A 2 -8.67 22.74 -27.93
CA PHE A 2 -7.58 21.83 -27.57
C PHE A 2 -6.38 22.69 -27.15
N ASN A 3 -5.90 22.57 -25.93
CA ASN A 3 -4.80 23.39 -25.41
C ASN A 3 -3.40 22.94 -25.91
N GLY A 4 -3.37 22.06 -26.92
CA GLY A 4 -2.14 21.68 -27.65
C GLY A 4 -1.10 20.92 -26.82
N LYS A 5 -1.44 20.43 -25.62
CA LYS A 5 -0.51 19.64 -24.82
C LYS A 5 -0.49 18.19 -25.30
N LEU A 6 0.70 17.60 -25.33
CA LEU A 6 0.89 16.19 -25.67
C LEU A 6 0.20 15.32 -24.64
N GLU A 7 -0.69 14.43 -25.09
CA GLU A 7 -1.39 13.47 -24.22
C GLU A 7 -0.81 12.05 -24.32
N PHE A 8 -0.27 11.69 -25.50
CA PHE A 8 0.31 10.37 -25.73
C PHE A 8 1.42 10.43 -26.79
N GLU A 9 2.46 9.67 -26.56
CA GLU A 9 3.56 9.42 -27.51
C GLU A 9 3.71 7.90 -27.69
N GLY A 10 3.63 7.40 -28.93
CA GLY A 10 3.76 5.97 -29.21
C GLY A 10 3.08 5.53 -30.49
N GLU A 11 2.94 4.23 -30.66
CA GLU A 11 2.37 3.62 -31.85
C GLU A 11 0.83 3.56 -31.80
N TYR A 12 0.19 3.88 -32.93
CA TYR A 12 -1.27 3.88 -33.11
C TYR A 12 -1.72 3.03 -34.31
N PRO A 13 -1.38 1.75 -34.39
CA PRO A 13 -1.92 0.93 -35.45
C PRO A 13 -3.44 0.81 -35.33
N ASN A 14 -4.15 1.08 -36.44
CA ASN A 14 -5.62 1.03 -36.51
C ASN A 14 -6.33 1.95 -35.48
N GLY A 15 -5.74 3.10 -35.14
CA GLY A 15 -6.35 4.07 -34.23
C GLY A 15 -6.36 3.66 -32.75
N LYS A 16 -5.61 2.65 -32.35
CA LYS A 16 -5.48 2.24 -30.95
C LYS A 16 -4.02 2.25 -30.54
N ARG A 17 -3.75 2.64 -29.29
CA ARG A 17 -2.43 2.55 -28.68
C ARG A 17 -1.96 1.09 -28.70
N ASN A 18 -0.75 0.84 -29.17
CA ASN A 18 -0.18 -0.51 -29.25
C ASN A 18 1.34 -0.40 -29.19
N GLY A 19 2.03 -1.48 -28.78
CA GLY A 19 3.49 -1.44 -28.61
C GLY A 19 3.90 -0.55 -27.44
N LYS A 20 5.04 0.11 -27.54
CA LYS A 20 5.54 1.02 -26.48
C LYS A 20 4.92 2.40 -26.61
N GLY A 21 4.61 3.02 -25.47
CA GLY A 21 4.07 4.37 -25.45
C GLY A 21 4.18 5.06 -24.09
N LYS A 22 3.87 6.36 -24.11
CA LYS A 22 3.90 7.24 -22.94
C LYS A 22 2.60 8.04 -22.88
N ASP A 23 1.95 8.04 -21.71
CA ASP A 23 0.83 8.89 -21.40
C ASP A 23 1.27 10.13 -20.65
N TYR A 24 0.70 11.27 -21.02
CA TYR A 24 0.93 12.53 -20.34
C TYR A 24 -0.41 13.13 -19.87
N TYR A 25 -0.37 13.72 -18.69
CA TYR A 25 -1.46 14.53 -18.17
C TYR A 25 -0.93 15.95 -17.91
N ASP A 26 -1.50 16.92 -18.58
CA ASP A 26 -1.06 18.34 -18.53
C ASP A 26 0.45 18.55 -18.80
N GLY A 27 1.06 17.69 -19.65
CA GLY A 27 2.48 17.69 -19.98
C GLY A 27 3.37 16.93 -18.99
N ILE A 28 2.82 16.35 -17.94
CA ILE A 28 3.55 15.52 -16.97
C ILE A 28 3.41 14.07 -17.41
N LEU A 29 4.54 13.34 -17.48
CA LEU A 29 4.53 11.90 -17.75
C LEU A 29 3.86 11.19 -16.58
N ILE A 30 2.79 10.43 -16.86
CA ILE A 30 2.04 9.65 -15.85
C ILE A 30 2.15 8.15 -16.06
N TYR A 31 2.57 7.72 -17.25
CA TYR A 31 2.80 6.30 -17.54
C TYR A 31 3.75 6.15 -18.72
N GLU A 32 4.64 5.18 -18.65
CA GLU A 32 5.39 4.67 -19.79
C GLU A 32 5.40 3.14 -19.77
N GLY A 33 5.18 2.50 -20.92
CA GLY A 33 5.15 1.03 -20.98
C GLY A 33 4.54 0.50 -22.26
N GLU A 34 4.11 -0.74 -22.16
CA GLU A 34 3.52 -1.47 -23.27
C GLU A 34 1.99 -1.30 -23.30
N TYR A 35 1.45 -1.29 -24.50
CA TYR A 35 0.02 -1.19 -24.79
C TYR A 35 -0.42 -2.31 -25.72
N LEU A 36 -1.63 -2.79 -25.52
CA LEU A 36 -2.31 -3.71 -26.42
C LEU A 36 -3.77 -3.29 -26.59
N ASN A 37 -4.18 -3.03 -27.85
CA ASN A 37 -5.54 -2.65 -28.17
C ASN A 37 -6.07 -1.44 -27.35
N GLY A 38 -5.24 -0.45 -27.11
CA GLY A 38 -5.58 0.78 -26.39
C GLY A 38 -5.46 0.69 -24.86
N LYS A 39 -5.08 -0.45 -24.31
CA LYS A 39 -4.95 -0.65 -22.85
C LYS A 39 -3.49 -0.90 -22.47
N ARG A 40 -3.08 -0.46 -21.28
CA ARG A 40 -1.79 -0.81 -20.68
C ARG A 40 -1.68 -2.34 -20.61
N HIS A 41 -0.55 -2.88 -21.02
CA HIS A 41 -0.28 -4.32 -21.12
C HIS A 41 1.21 -4.57 -20.94
N GLY A 42 1.62 -5.82 -20.63
CA GLY A 42 3.04 -6.13 -20.47
C GLY A 42 3.69 -5.31 -19.34
N LYS A 43 4.89 -4.80 -19.58
CA LYS A 43 5.63 -4.03 -18.57
C LYS A 43 5.38 -2.53 -18.68
N GLY A 44 5.29 -1.86 -17.52
CA GLY A 44 5.11 -0.42 -17.48
C GLY A 44 5.48 0.21 -16.15
N LYS A 45 5.53 1.54 -16.16
CA LYS A 45 5.80 2.41 -15.00
C LYS A 45 4.73 3.47 -14.89
N GLU A 46 4.24 3.71 -13.68
CA GLU A 46 3.33 4.81 -13.35
C GLU A 46 4.07 5.87 -12.54
N TYR A 47 3.76 7.12 -12.82
CA TYR A 47 4.33 8.28 -12.14
C TYR A 47 3.21 9.15 -11.57
N ASN A 48 3.46 9.79 -10.44
CA ASN A 48 2.55 10.77 -9.88
C ASN A 48 2.67 12.13 -10.60
N TYR A 49 1.80 13.09 -10.23
CA TYR A 49 1.79 14.43 -10.83
C TYR A 49 3.04 15.28 -10.50
N ASN A 50 3.92 14.82 -9.61
CA ASN A 50 5.24 15.43 -9.37
C ASN A 50 6.36 14.79 -10.20
N GLY A 51 6.03 13.76 -11.00
CA GLY A 51 6.98 13.02 -11.83
C GLY A 51 7.72 11.89 -11.10
N ASN A 52 7.40 11.62 -9.84
CA ASN A 52 8.02 10.55 -9.06
C ASN A 52 7.41 9.20 -9.43
N LEU A 53 8.25 8.16 -9.50
CA LEU A 53 7.81 6.79 -9.75
C LEU A 53 6.94 6.29 -8.59
N GLU A 54 5.72 5.81 -8.89
CA GLU A 54 4.79 5.22 -7.91
C GLU A 54 4.68 3.70 -8.04
N TYR A 55 4.82 3.19 -9.28
CA TYR A 55 4.71 1.76 -9.55
C TYR A 55 5.53 1.36 -10.77
N GLU A 56 6.16 0.21 -10.71
CA GLU A 56 6.69 -0.49 -11.88
C GLU A 56 6.30 -1.97 -11.83
N GLY A 57 5.86 -2.54 -12.95
CA GLY A 57 5.46 -3.94 -12.98
C GLY A 57 4.74 -4.35 -14.25
N GLU A 58 4.00 -5.43 -14.11
CA GLU A 58 3.23 -6.03 -15.19
C GLU A 58 1.78 -5.51 -15.20
N TYR A 59 1.22 -5.43 -16.39
CA TYR A 59 -0.14 -4.97 -16.67
C TYR A 59 -0.89 -5.96 -17.54
N LEU A 60 -2.16 -6.16 -17.26
CA LEU A 60 -3.08 -6.92 -18.09
C LEU A 60 -4.38 -6.14 -18.25
N ASN A 61 -4.76 -5.85 -19.50
CA ASN A 61 -6.01 -5.15 -19.84
C ASN A 61 -6.20 -3.81 -19.10
N GLY A 62 -5.12 -3.06 -18.85
CA GLY A 62 -5.14 -1.76 -18.21
C GLY A 62 -4.97 -1.77 -16.70
N GLN A 63 -4.87 -2.94 -16.08
CA GLN A 63 -4.74 -3.09 -14.64
C GLN A 63 -3.37 -3.70 -14.26
N ARG A 64 -2.83 -3.31 -13.09
CA ARG A 64 -1.65 -3.96 -12.49
C ARG A 64 -1.93 -5.45 -12.34
N HIS A 65 -0.99 -6.29 -12.78
CA HIS A 65 -1.12 -7.74 -12.81
C HIS A 65 0.27 -8.37 -12.69
N GLY A 66 0.35 -9.68 -12.30
CA GLY A 66 1.65 -10.34 -12.18
C GLY A 66 2.54 -9.68 -11.14
N LYS A 67 3.83 -9.52 -11.44
CA LYS A 67 4.80 -8.96 -10.49
C LYS A 67 4.90 -7.44 -10.61
N GLY A 68 5.01 -6.77 -9.46
CA GLY A 68 5.18 -5.32 -9.42
C GLY A 68 5.80 -4.81 -8.13
N LYS A 69 6.19 -3.52 -8.17
CA LYS A 69 6.76 -2.77 -7.06
C LYS A 69 6.06 -1.44 -6.91
N GLU A 70 5.77 -1.06 -5.67
CA GLU A 70 5.22 0.25 -5.33
C GLU A 70 6.26 1.08 -4.58
N TYR A 71 6.20 2.39 -4.80
CA TYR A 71 7.12 3.35 -4.22
C TYR A 71 6.35 4.48 -3.51
N ASP A 72 6.94 5.05 -2.48
CA ASP A 72 6.42 6.22 -1.80
C ASP A 72 6.71 7.51 -2.60
N LYS A 73 6.26 8.66 -2.07
CA LYS A 73 6.51 9.99 -2.67
C LYS A 73 8.00 10.39 -2.79
N ASN A 74 8.91 9.67 -2.12
CA ASN A 74 10.36 9.86 -2.15
C ASN A 74 11.06 8.77 -2.98
N GLU A 75 10.28 8.00 -3.76
CA GLU A 75 10.74 6.87 -4.57
C GLU A 75 11.41 5.74 -3.78
N LYS A 76 11.07 5.60 -2.49
CA LYS A 76 11.49 4.45 -1.70
C LYS A 76 10.53 3.29 -1.92
N LEU A 77 11.08 2.08 -2.05
CA LEU A 77 10.30 0.85 -2.18
C LEU A 77 9.48 0.62 -0.91
N ILE A 78 8.15 0.56 -1.04
CA ILE A 78 7.22 0.27 0.06
C ILE A 78 6.56 -1.10 -0.08
N PHE A 79 6.51 -1.65 -1.30
CA PHE A 79 5.96 -2.98 -1.56
C PHE A 79 6.58 -3.61 -2.80
N GLU A 80 6.82 -4.91 -2.75
CA GLU A 80 7.07 -5.74 -3.93
C GLU A 80 6.29 -7.05 -3.82
N GLY A 81 5.65 -7.49 -4.90
CA GLY A 81 4.84 -8.71 -4.86
C GLY A 81 4.00 -8.92 -6.09
N GLU A 82 2.98 -9.74 -5.90
CA GLU A 82 2.06 -10.16 -6.95
C GLU A 82 0.76 -9.34 -6.92
N TYR A 83 0.20 -9.12 -8.10
CA TYR A 83 -1.01 -8.34 -8.35
C TYR A 83 -2.02 -9.13 -9.17
N LEU A 84 -3.28 -8.97 -8.86
CA LEU A 84 -4.41 -9.48 -9.63
C LEU A 84 -5.46 -8.38 -9.77
N ASN A 85 -5.78 -8.00 -11.00
CA ASN A 85 -6.81 -7.00 -11.31
C ASN A 85 -6.64 -5.68 -10.53
N GLY A 86 -5.41 -5.17 -10.46
CA GLY A 86 -5.08 -3.91 -9.81
C GLY A 86 -4.81 -3.99 -8.30
N GLN A 87 -5.02 -5.13 -7.67
CA GLN A 87 -4.86 -5.30 -6.23
C GLN A 87 -3.70 -6.24 -5.89
N ARG A 88 -3.01 -6.00 -4.77
CA ARG A 88 -2.02 -6.94 -4.22
C ARG A 88 -2.70 -8.28 -3.98
N ASN A 89 -2.15 -9.36 -4.56
CA ASN A 89 -2.76 -10.69 -4.44
C ASN A 89 -1.70 -11.76 -4.70
N GLY A 90 -1.56 -12.74 -3.80
CA GLY A 90 -0.45 -13.68 -3.81
C GLY A 90 0.70 -13.21 -2.92
N LYS A 91 1.92 -13.64 -3.21
CA LYS A 91 3.09 -13.35 -2.36
C LYS A 91 3.54 -11.89 -2.47
N GLY A 92 3.91 -11.32 -1.31
CA GLY A 92 4.43 -9.96 -1.28
C GLY A 92 5.22 -9.64 -0.03
N LYS A 93 5.99 -8.55 -0.13
CA LYS A 93 6.78 -7.94 0.95
C LYS A 93 6.46 -6.47 1.05
N GLU A 94 6.26 -6.00 2.27
CA GLU A 94 6.03 -4.59 2.60
C GLU A 94 7.20 -4.07 3.41
N TYR A 95 7.62 -2.84 3.13
CA TYR A 95 8.76 -2.20 3.76
C TYR A 95 8.34 -0.91 4.46
N ASP A 96 9.08 -0.51 5.48
CA ASP A 96 8.95 0.79 6.14
C ASP A 96 9.76 1.87 5.38
N ASP A 97 9.66 3.12 5.86
CA ASP A 97 10.35 4.28 5.27
C ASP A 97 11.88 4.19 5.33
N ASN A 98 12.42 3.27 6.14
CA ASN A 98 13.86 2.98 6.25
C ASN A 98 14.28 1.80 5.34
N GLY A 99 13.35 1.22 4.59
CA GLY A 99 13.57 0.06 3.73
C GLY A 99 13.68 -1.27 4.50
N LYS A 100 13.25 -1.30 5.79
CA LYS A 100 13.22 -2.54 6.56
C LYS A 100 11.93 -3.30 6.29
N LEU A 101 12.04 -4.62 6.32
CA LEU A 101 10.89 -5.52 6.13
C LEU A 101 9.87 -5.32 7.25
N LYS A 102 8.64 -4.97 6.90
CA LYS A 102 7.51 -4.76 7.79
C LYS A 102 6.53 -5.94 7.80
N PHE A 103 6.35 -6.56 6.65
CA PHE A 103 5.52 -7.75 6.47
C PHE A 103 6.01 -8.59 5.29
N GLU A 104 5.94 -9.89 5.42
CA GLU A 104 6.17 -10.85 4.32
C GLU A 104 5.10 -11.94 4.40
N GLY A 105 4.44 -12.19 3.27
CA GLY A 105 3.40 -13.20 3.25
C GLY A 105 2.56 -13.17 1.99
N GLU A 106 1.35 -13.67 2.13
CA GLU A 106 0.34 -13.70 1.07
C GLU A 106 -0.71 -12.62 1.30
N TYR A 107 -1.11 -12.02 0.21
CA TYR A 107 -2.20 -11.03 0.13
C TYR A 107 -3.40 -11.64 -0.57
N PHE A 108 -4.59 -11.26 -0.15
CA PHE A 108 -5.85 -11.63 -0.76
C PHE A 108 -6.69 -10.37 -0.99
N TYR A 109 -6.83 -9.96 -2.25
CA TYR A 109 -7.52 -8.73 -2.68
C TYR A 109 -7.10 -7.48 -1.87
N GLY A 110 -5.79 -7.25 -1.76
CA GLY A 110 -5.22 -6.10 -1.04
C GLY A 110 -5.05 -6.29 0.48
N ILE A 111 -5.61 -7.35 1.05
CA ILE A 111 -5.58 -7.63 2.49
C ILE A 111 -4.41 -8.57 2.81
N LYS A 112 -3.66 -8.30 3.89
CA LYS A 112 -2.66 -9.24 4.45
C LYS A 112 -3.40 -10.50 4.92
N TRP A 113 -3.11 -11.63 4.30
CA TRP A 113 -3.89 -12.85 4.51
C TRP A 113 -3.15 -13.90 5.35
N THR A 114 -1.97 -14.29 4.93
CA THR A 114 -1.13 -15.24 5.67
C THR A 114 0.30 -14.74 5.65
N GLY A 115 0.95 -14.64 6.80
CA GLY A 115 2.33 -14.14 6.84
C GLY A 115 2.77 -13.63 8.20
N LYS A 116 3.91 -12.94 8.21
CA LYS A 116 4.58 -12.46 9.42
C LYS A 116 4.81 -10.97 9.34
N GLY A 117 4.55 -10.28 10.46
CA GLY A 117 4.90 -8.90 10.67
C GLY A 117 6.15 -8.77 11.51
N TYR A 118 6.95 -7.74 11.22
CA TYR A 118 8.27 -7.52 11.82
C TYR A 118 8.38 -6.14 12.44
N ASP A 119 9.18 -6.02 13.51
CA ASP A 119 9.61 -4.74 14.08
C ASP A 119 10.90 -4.23 13.39
N GLU A 120 11.36 -3.03 13.78
CA GLU A 120 12.59 -2.43 13.25
C GLU A 120 13.87 -3.26 13.51
N SER A 121 13.85 -4.18 14.47
CA SER A 121 14.94 -5.09 14.80
C SER A 121 14.81 -6.44 14.08
N ASN A 122 13.82 -6.56 13.16
CA ASN A 122 13.50 -7.76 12.41
C ASN A 122 13.04 -8.94 13.29
N ASN A 123 12.45 -8.65 14.47
CA ASN A 123 11.78 -9.66 15.27
C ASN A 123 10.34 -9.83 14.75
N ILE A 124 9.84 -11.07 14.76
CA ILE A 124 8.43 -11.34 14.44
C ILE A 124 7.57 -10.82 15.59
N ILE A 125 6.67 -9.88 15.29
CA ILE A 125 5.77 -9.27 16.27
C ILE A 125 4.33 -9.75 16.15
N TYR A 126 3.96 -10.34 15.01
CA TYR A 126 2.69 -11.04 14.82
C TYR A 126 2.77 -12.02 13.65
N GLU A 127 1.84 -12.97 13.65
CA GLU A 127 1.58 -13.89 12.55
C GLU A 127 0.11 -13.90 12.21
N LEU A 128 -0.21 -13.89 10.91
CA LEU A 128 -1.55 -14.05 10.37
C LEU A 128 -1.67 -15.41 9.69
N LYS A 129 -2.81 -16.07 9.89
CA LYS A 129 -3.20 -17.27 9.16
C LYS A 129 -4.62 -17.10 8.64
N GLU A 130 -4.78 -17.08 7.32
CA GLU A 130 -6.09 -16.87 6.67
C GLU A 130 -6.81 -15.61 7.16
N GLY A 131 -6.07 -14.51 7.32
CA GLY A 131 -6.57 -13.23 7.80
C GLY A 131 -6.81 -13.15 9.31
N ASN A 132 -6.46 -14.18 10.08
CA ASN A 132 -6.73 -14.25 11.51
C ASN A 132 -5.44 -14.21 12.32
N GLY A 133 -5.46 -13.52 13.47
CA GLY A 133 -4.32 -13.47 14.39
C GLY A 133 -4.35 -12.26 15.32
N LYS A 134 -3.44 -12.28 16.31
CA LYS A 134 -3.17 -11.12 17.17
C LYS A 134 -2.14 -10.24 16.48
N VAL A 135 -2.47 -8.96 16.34
CA VAL A 135 -1.67 -8.00 15.55
C VAL A 135 -1.24 -6.83 16.42
N LYS A 136 0.00 -6.40 16.23
CA LYS A 136 0.54 -5.14 16.73
C LYS A 136 0.86 -4.25 15.55
N GLU A 137 0.37 -3.01 15.60
CA GLU A 137 0.65 -2.02 14.57
C GLU A 137 1.52 -0.89 15.13
N TYR A 138 2.51 -0.49 14.35
CA TYR A 138 3.45 0.57 14.69
C TYR A 138 3.39 1.66 13.63
N ASN A 139 3.51 2.92 14.06
CA ASN A 139 3.61 4.05 13.14
C ASN A 139 5.00 4.10 12.46
N GLU A 140 5.21 5.11 11.63
CA GLU A 140 6.47 5.33 10.87
C GLU A 140 7.69 5.56 11.78
N ASP A 141 7.49 5.99 13.03
CA ASP A 141 8.54 6.20 14.02
C ASP A 141 8.76 4.96 14.92
N GLY A 142 8.18 3.80 14.58
CA GLY A 142 8.31 2.55 15.35
C GLY A 142 7.52 2.53 16.66
N ILE A 143 6.55 3.43 16.85
CA ILE A 143 5.75 3.54 18.07
C ILE A 143 4.48 2.71 17.96
N LEU A 144 4.28 1.78 18.90
CA LEU A 144 3.08 0.94 18.98
C LEU A 144 1.84 1.82 19.15
N PHE A 145 0.86 1.72 18.26
CA PHE A 145 -0.40 2.47 18.39
C PHE A 145 -1.65 1.56 18.46
N PHE A 146 -1.54 0.29 18.10
CA PHE A 146 -2.64 -0.67 18.15
C PHE A 146 -2.16 -2.07 18.53
N GLU A 147 -2.90 -2.77 19.39
CA GLU A 147 -2.73 -4.18 19.71
C GLU A 147 -4.10 -4.84 19.86
N GLY A 148 -4.44 -5.80 18.98
CA GLY A 148 -5.77 -6.43 18.97
C GLY A 148 -5.82 -7.65 18.09
N GLU A 149 -7.02 -8.14 17.85
CA GLU A 149 -7.27 -9.31 17.01
C GLU A 149 -7.73 -8.89 15.61
N TYR A 150 -7.34 -9.66 14.63
CA TYR A 150 -7.84 -9.61 13.26
C TYR A 150 -8.67 -10.86 12.97
N LEU A 151 -9.78 -10.65 12.28
CA LEU A 151 -10.63 -11.70 11.72
C LEU A 151 -10.89 -11.39 10.25
N ASN A 152 -10.60 -12.34 9.36
CA ASN A 152 -10.71 -12.16 7.91
C ASN A 152 -9.94 -10.90 7.40
N GLY A 153 -8.78 -10.61 7.99
CA GLY A 153 -7.91 -9.49 7.62
C GLY A 153 -8.37 -8.11 8.09
N LYS A 154 -9.35 -8.04 8.97
CA LYS A 154 -9.89 -6.80 9.54
C LYS A 154 -9.83 -6.82 11.07
N LYS A 155 -9.69 -5.64 11.68
CA LYS A 155 -9.77 -5.48 13.14
C LYS A 155 -11.08 -6.06 13.66
N ASN A 156 -11.02 -6.87 14.72
CA ASN A 156 -12.20 -7.52 15.28
C ASN A 156 -11.98 -7.82 16.76
N GLY A 157 -13.06 -7.71 17.57
CA GLY A 157 -13.01 -7.92 19.01
C GLY A 157 -12.30 -6.81 19.77
N LYS A 158 -11.91 -7.09 21.00
CA LYS A 158 -11.27 -6.12 21.90
C LYS A 158 -9.84 -5.81 21.48
N ALA A 159 -9.47 -4.54 21.56
CA ALA A 159 -8.16 -4.04 21.21
C ALA A 159 -7.69 -2.95 22.20
N LYS A 160 -6.38 -2.74 22.26
CA LYS A 160 -5.76 -1.60 22.94
C LYS A 160 -5.29 -0.60 21.91
N VAL A 161 -5.68 0.65 22.08
CA VAL A 161 -5.24 1.78 21.28
C VAL A 161 -4.41 2.72 22.14
N TYR A 162 -3.22 3.05 21.66
CA TYR A 162 -2.22 3.81 22.40
C TYR A 162 -2.12 5.22 21.82
N SER A 163 -2.36 6.24 22.65
CA SER A 163 -2.23 7.63 22.29
C SER A 163 -0.97 8.25 22.88
N TYR A 164 -0.28 9.08 22.08
CA TYR A 164 0.99 9.68 22.48
C TYR A 164 0.99 11.19 22.25
N LYS A 165 1.58 11.93 23.20
CA LYS A 165 1.99 13.31 22.97
C LYS A 165 3.37 13.36 22.33
N VAL A 166 3.45 14.07 21.22
CA VAL A 166 4.71 14.29 20.51
C VAL A 166 5.35 15.57 21.00
N GLY A 167 6.56 15.48 21.55
CA GLY A 167 7.36 16.63 21.94
C GLY A 167 8.44 16.92 20.89
N LYS A 168 8.68 18.21 20.65
CA LYS A 168 9.78 18.69 19.79
C LYS A 168 10.89 19.26 20.68
N GLY A 169 12.03 18.56 20.72
CA GLY A 169 13.26 18.96 21.37
C GLY A 169 14.43 18.88 20.38
N LYS A 170 15.64 18.59 20.87
CA LYS A 170 16.79 18.25 20.01
C LYS A 170 16.51 17.00 19.15
N GLN A 171 15.65 16.12 19.67
CA GLN A 171 15.12 14.93 18.97
C GLN A 171 13.60 14.86 19.24
N LYS A 172 12.84 14.30 18.29
CA LYS A 172 11.43 13.97 18.44
C LYS A 172 11.30 12.89 19.52
N TYR A 173 10.40 13.07 20.47
CA TYR A 173 10.12 12.06 21.50
C TYR A 173 8.60 11.86 21.64
N TYR A 174 8.24 10.66 22.09
CA TYR A 174 6.87 10.23 22.30
C TYR A 174 6.63 9.96 23.78
N LYS A 175 5.61 10.56 24.34
CA LYS A 175 5.15 10.29 25.70
C LYS A 175 3.79 9.65 25.63
N LEU A 176 3.64 8.43 26.12
CA LEU A 176 2.34 7.78 26.26
C LEU A 176 1.46 8.66 27.17
N ILE A 177 0.27 8.97 26.71
CA ILE A 177 -0.72 9.77 27.46
C ILE A 177 -1.94 8.96 27.83
N ASP A 178 -2.29 7.96 27.00
CA ASP A 178 -3.48 7.15 27.23
C ASP A 178 -3.38 5.78 26.56
N VAL A 179 -4.11 4.81 27.12
CA VAL A 179 -4.35 3.48 26.55
C VAL A 179 -5.83 3.20 26.69
N CYS A 180 -6.54 3.28 25.57
CA CYS A 180 -7.97 2.97 25.52
C CYS A 180 -8.20 1.51 25.15
N GLU A 181 -9.19 0.88 25.75
CA GLU A 181 -9.76 -0.38 25.25
C GLU A 181 -10.90 -0.03 24.29
N GLU A 182 -10.82 -0.55 23.09
CA GLU A 182 -11.82 -0.35 22.04
C GLU A 182 -12.32 -1.72 21.56
N GLU A 183 -13.53 -1.78 21.02
CA GLU A 183 -14.08 -2.98 20.42
C GLU A 183 -14.34 -2.73 18.93
N TYR A 184 -14.00 -3.70 18.11
CA TYR A 184 -14.12 -3.65 16.66
C TYR A 184 -14.98 -4.77 16.10
N LEU A 185 -15.75 -4.47 15.06
CA LEU A 185 -16.46 -5.44 14.25
C LEU A 185 -16.20 -5.17 12.76
N ASN A 186 -15.62 -6.15 12.07
CA ASN A 186 -15.31 -6.06 10.64
C ASN A 186 -14.48 -4.84 10.24
N GLY A 187 -13.61 -4.35 11.12
CA GLY A 187 -12.72 -3.21 10.88
C GLY A 187 -13.25 -1.87 11.38
N GLU A 188 -14.50 -1.78 11.78
CA GLU A 188 -15.13 -0.59 12.33
C GLU A 188 -15.15 -0.62 13.86
N MET A 189 -14.84 0.50 14.50
CA MET A 189 -14.92 0.65 15.95
C MET A 189 -16.39 0.67 16.37
N ILE A 190 -16.75 -0.16 17.36
CA ILE A 190 -18.07 -0.15 17.97
C ILE A 190 -18.05 0.94 19.05
N LEU A 191 -18.85 1.98 18.87
CA LEU A 191 -19.12 2.94 19.93
C LEU A 191 -20.09 2.29 20.94
N GLU A 192 -19.70 2.20 22.22
CA GLU A 192 -20.67 1.91 23.26
C GLU A 192 -21.69 3.06 23.22
N GLU A 193 -22.93 2.79 22.81
CA GLU A 193 -24.03 3.72 23.05
C GLU A 193 -24.09 3.93 24.56
N SER A 194 -23.83 5.15 25.02
CA SER A 194 -24.04 5.53 26.41
C SER A 194 -25.50 5.23 26.74
N LEU A 195 -25.73 4.16 27.49
CA LEU A 195 -27.03 3.90 28.12
C LEU A 195 -27.27 5.01 29.14
N GLU A 196 -28.00 6.05 28.71
CA GLU A 196 -28.63 7.01 29.61
C GLU A 196 -29.82 6.35 30.33
#